data_dd9e6a1b8b9490e15958fb74a5c900d9
#
_entry.id   dd9e6a1b8b9490e15958fb74a5c900d9
#
_cell.length_a   1.000
_cell.length_b   1.000
_cell.length_c   1.000
_cell.angle_alpha   90.00
_cell.angle_beta   90.00
_cell.angle_gamma   90.00
#
_symmetry.space_group_name_H-M   'P 1'
#
loop_
_entity.id
_entity.type
_entity.pdbx_description
1 polymer ?
#
loop_
_entity_poly.entity_id
_entity_poly.type
_entity_poly.pdbx_seq_one_letter_code
_entity_poly.pdbx_strand_id
1 'polypeptide(L)'
;GGVAVIKAGAATEVELKERKHRIEDAVRNAKAAVEEGIVPGGGVALIQSGTKALNGLSLTGDEATGANIVRVAIEAPLKQIALNAGLEPGVVANKVSELPAGQGLNAATGEYVDMFGAGIIDPAKVTRSALQNAASIAALFLTTEAVVADKPEKASAPVGDPSGGMDF
;
A
#
# COMPACT_ATOMS: atom_id res chain seq x y z
N GLY A 1 -6.83 23.75 -23.53
CA GLY A 1 -5.97 23.37 -22.41
C GLY A 1 -5.52 24.58 -21.59
N GLY A 2 -5.34 24.39 -20.32
CA GLY A 2 -4.82 25.40 -19.41
C GLY A 2 -3.53 24.95 -18.75
N VAL A 3 -2.73 25.90 -18.29
CA VAL A 3 -1.53 25.65 -17.49
C VAL A 3 -1.77 26.18 -16.08
N ALA A 4 -1.58 25.32 -15.07
CA ALA A 4 -1.60 25.73 -13.68
C ALA A 4 -0.18 25.63 -13.11
N VAL A 5 0.22 26.61 -12.28
CA VAL A 5 1.52 26.65 -11.64
C VAL A 5 1.30 26.58 -10.12
N ILE A 6 1.83 25.52 -9.50
CA ILE A 6 1.83 25.35 -8.05
C ILE A 6 3.20 25.76 -7.51
N LYS A 7 3.26 26.84 -6.74
CA LYS A 7 4.50 27.30 -6.08
C LYS A 7 4.61 26.66 -4.71
N ALA A 8 5.68 25.91 -4.48
CA ALA A 8 5.99 25.30 -3.18
C ALA A 8 7.19 25.99 -2.54
N GLY A 9 7.13 26.20 -1.23
CA GLY A 9 8.24 26.71 -0.42
C GLY A 9 8.40 25.93 0.87
N ALA A 10 9.62 25.90 1.42
CA ALA A 10 9.93 25.27 2.70
C ALA A 10 11.15 25.95 3.32
N ALA A 11 11.41 25.71 4.61
CA ALA A 11 12.54 26.27 5.32
C ALA A 11 13.88 25.60 4.95
N THR A 12 13.83 24.33 4.54
CA THR A 12 15.02 23.55 4.15
C THR A 12 14.82 22.89 2.79
N GLU A 13 15.93 22.53 2.12
CA GLU A 13 15.90 21.84 0.84
C GLU A 13 15.27 20.45 0.96
N VAL A 14 15.50 19.73 2.05
CA VAL A 14 14.93 18.40 2.30
C VAL A 14 13.42 18.50 2.44
N GLU A 15 12.93 19.45 3.24
CA GLU A 15 11.50 19.71 3.39
C GLU A 15 10.84 20.13 2.08
N LEU A 16 11.54 20.93 1.27
CA LEU A 16 11.05 21.35 -0.04
C LEU A 16 10.88 20.17 -1.00
N LYS A 17 11.85 19.26 -1.03
CA LYS A 17 11.78 18.03 -1.85
C LYS A 17 10.63 17.14 -1.42
N GLU A 18 10.45 16.93 -0.13
CA GLU A 18 9.36 16.14 0.43
C GLU A 18 8.00 16.74 0.06
N ARG A 19 7.84 18.05 0.26
CA ARG A 19 6.60 18.78 -0.07
C ARG A 19 6.30 18.74 -1.57
N LYS A 20 7.32 18.88 -2.42
CA LYS A 20 7.19 18.77 -3.88
C LYS A 20 6.68 17.39 -4.28
N HIS A 21 7.27 16.31 -3.75
CA HIS A 21 6.84 14.94 -4.04
C HIS A 21 5.38 14.70 -3.61
N ARG A 22 4.98 15.20 -2.44
CA ARG A 22 3.61 15.11 -1.94
C ARG A 22 2.60 15.82 -2.86
N ILE A 23 2.98 17.00 -3.37
CA ILE A 23 2.14 17.74 -4.33
C ILE A 23 2.05 16.98 -5.67
N GLU A 24 3.15 16.46 -6.18
CA GLU A 24 3.17 15.67 -7.41
C GLU A 24 2.29 14.42 -7.30
N ASP A 25 2.35 13.72 -6.18
CA ASP A 25 1.49 12.57 -5.89
C ASP A 25 0.02 12.95 -5.83
N ALA A 26 -0.31 14.05 -5.15
CA ALA A 26 -1.68 14.54 -5.07
C ALA A 26 -2.26 14.85 -6.47
N VAL A 27 -1.47 15.49 -7.34
CA VAL A 27 -1.87 15.79 -8.72
C VAL A 27 -2.09 14.53 -9.55
N ARG A 28 -1.18 13.55 -9.44
CA ARG A 28 -1.31 12.27 -10.15
C ARG A 28 -2.55 11.49 -9.68
N ASN A 29 -2.78 11.42 -8.37
CA ASN A 29 -3.94 10.76 -7.80
C ASN A 29 -5.26 11.46 -8.19
N ALA A 30 -5.28 12.79 -8.19
CA ALA A 30 -6.45 13.53 -8.66
C ALA A 30 -6.77 13.25 -10.14
N LYS A 31 -5.76 13.19 -11.01
CA LYS A 31 -5.94 12.81 -12.42
C LYS A 31 -6.48 11.39 -12.56
N ALA A 32 -5.91 10.43 -11.83
CA ALA A 32 -6.38 9.06 -11.85
C ALA A 32 -7.84 8.93 -11.36
N ALA A 33 -8.21 9.72 -10.36
CA ALA A 33 -9.59 9.77 -9.84
C ALA A 33 -10.59 10.34 -10.87
N VAL A 34 -10.18 11.32 -11.66
CA VAL A 34 -11.01 11.85 -12.76
C VAL A 34 -11.27 10.81 -13.85
N GLU A 35 -10.29 9.92 -14.11
CA GLU A 35 -10.40 8.91 -15.15
C GLU A 35 -11.34 7.74 -14.81
N GLU A 36 -11.25 7.20 -13.60
CA GLU A 36 -11.99 5.99 -13.20
C GLU A 36 -12.81 6.15 -11.90
N GLY A 37 -12.85 7.35 -11.33
CA GLY A 37 -13.57 7.59 -10.08
C GLY A 37 -12.76 7.24 -8.83
N ILE A 38 -13.47 7.24 -7.71
CA ILE A 38 -12.92 7.03 -6.37
C ILE A 38 -13.56 5.83 -5.68
N VAL A 39 -12.82 5.25 -4.76
CA VAL A 39 -13.26 4.13 -3.90
C VAL A 39 -12.93 4.44 -2.44
N PRO A 40 -13.52 3.73 -1.45
CA PRO A 40 -13.11 3.83 -0.06
C PRO A 40 -11.61 3.54 0.07
N GLY A 41 -10.89 4.48 0.69
CA GLY A 41 -9.43 4.42 0.81
C GLY A 41 -8.94 3.48 1.92
N GLY A 42 -7.64 3.54 2.20
CA GLY A 42 -7.05 2.80 3.31
C GLY A 42 -7.06 1.28 3.16
N GLY A 43 -7.19 0.75 1.94
CA GLY A 43 -7.28 -0.69 1.68
C GLY A 43 -8.68 -1.29 1.87
N VAL A 44 -9.67 -0.49 2.27
CA VAL A 44 -11.06 -0.94 2.51
C VAL A 44 -11.69 -1.50 1.24
N ALA A 45 -11.54 -0.80 0.11
CA ALA A 45 -12.09 -1.26 -1.17
C ALA A 45 -11.58 -2.64 -1.58
N LEU A 46 -10.29 -2.92 -1.37
CA LEU A 46 -9.70 -4.22 -1.69
C LEU A 46 -10.32 -5.35 -0.85
N ILE A 47 -10.43 -5.16 0.46
CA ILE A 47 -10.99 -6.18 1.37
C ILE A 47 -12.45 -6.42 1.06
N GLN A 48 -13.28 -5.38 1.04
CA GLN A 48 -14.72 -5.53 0.89
C GLN A 48 -15.12 -6.05 -0.50
N SER A 49 -14.55 -5.47 -1.56
CA SER A 49 -14.86 -5.90 -2.93
C SER A 49 -14.21 -7.24 -3.27
N GLY A 50 -12.97 -7.46 -2.85
CA GLY A 50 -12.22 -8.69 -3.11
C GLY A 50 -12.82 -9.88 -2.39
N THR A 51 -13.16 -9.75 -1.11
CA THR A 51 -13.84 -10.81 -0.34
C THR A 51 -15.17 -11.19 -0.99
N LYS A 52 -15.97 -10.19 -1.40
CA LYS A 52 -17.25 -10.44 -2.08
C LYS A 52 -17.06 -11.16 -3.41
N ALA A 53 -16.09 -10.74 -4.22
CA ALA A 53 -15.80 -11.36 -5.50
C ALA A 53 -15.32 -12.81 -5.34
N LEU A 54 -14.38 -13.06 -4.42
CA LEU A 54 -13.82 -14.39 -4.18
C LEU A 54 -14.82 -15.36 -3.57
N ASN A 55 -15.74 -14.90 -2.72
CA ASN A 55 -16.81 -15.74 -2.17
C ASN A 55 -17.87 -16.16 -3.21
N GLY A 56 -17.96 -15.42 -4.32
CA GLY A 56 -18.84 -15.79 -5.44
C GLY A 56 -18.28 -16.86 -6.37
N LEU A 57 -17.03 -17.29 -6.16
CA LEU A 57 -16.36 -18.28 -7.00
C LEU A 57 -16.55 -19.70 -6.42
N SER A 58 -16.96 -20.64 -7.26
CA SER A 58 -17.07 -22.07 -6.90
C SER A 58 -15.81 -22.79 -7.39
N LEU A 59 -14.70 -22.61 -6.67
CA LEU A 59 -13.38 -23.17 -7.03
C LEU A 59 -13.05 -24.39 -6.18
N THR A 60 -12.27 -25.32 -6.76
CA THR A 60 -11.80 -26.54 -6.07
C THR A 60 -10.33 -26.78 -6.36
N GLY A 61 -9.66 -27.58 -5.52
CA GLY A 61 -8.26 -27.97 -5.71
C GLY A 61 -7.30 -26.75 -5.75
N ASP A 62 -6.39 -26.74 -6.72
CA ASP A 62 -5.34 -25.73 -6.86
C ASP A 62 -5.91 -24.34 -7.19
N GLU A 63 -7.03 -24.27 -7.90
CA GLU A 63 -7.69 -22.98 -8.17
C GLU A 63 -8.23 -22.34 -6.87
N ALA A 64 -8.78 -23.14 -5.96
CA ALA A 64 -9.22 -22.66 -4.66
C ALA A 64 -8.04 -22.20 -3.81
N THR A 65 -6.91 -22.89 -3.91
CA THR A 65 -5.65 -22.47 -3.25
C THR A 65 -5.16 -21.15 -3.79
N GLY A 66 -5.14 -20.95 -5.11
CA GLY A 66 -4.79 -19.68 -5.75
C GLY A 66 -5.68 -18.53 -5.32
N ALA A 67 -7.00 -18.75 -5.29
CA ALA A 67 -7.96 -17.76 -4.80
C ALA A 67 -7.72 -17.38 -3.33
N ASN A 68 -7.34 -18.36 -2.50
CA ASN A 68 -7.03 -18.10 -1.09
C ASN A 68 -5.74 -17.29 -0.91
N ILE A 69 -4.74 -17.51 -1.77
CA ILE A 69 -3.53 -16.65 -1.81
C ILE A 69 -3.92 -15.20 -2.08
N VAL A 70 -4.78 -14.96 -3.08
CA VAL A 70 -5.27 -13.61 -3.38
C VAL A 70 -6.04 -13.03 -2.20
N ARG A 71 -6.91 -13.82 -1.55
CA ARG A 71 -7.67 -13.38 -0.37
C ARG A 71 -6.75 -12.87 0.74
N VAL A 72 -5.67 -13.57 1.04
CA VAL A 72 -4.68 -13.13 2.03
C VAL A 72 -3.94 -11.88 1.57
N ALA A 73 -3.58 -11.81 0.29
CA ALA A 73 -2.81 -10.70 -0.25
C ALA A 73 -3.57 -9.37 -0.26
N ILE A 74 -4.88 -9.36 -0.55
CA ILE A 74 -5.69 -8.13 -0.57
C ILE A 74 -5.88 -7.47 0.80
N GLU A 75 -5.63 -8.20 1.88
CA GLU A 75 -5.66 -7.65 3.24
C GLU A 75 -4.37 -6.88 3.60
N ALA A 76 -3.26 -7.15 2.91
CA ALA A 76 -1.95 -6.63 3.25
C ALA A 76 -1.89 -5.09 3.32
N PRO A 77 -2.48 -4.31 2.39
CA PRO A 77 -2.43 -2.85 2.48
C PRO A 77 -3.10 -2.29 3.74
N LEU A 78 -4.30 -2.75 4.09
CA LEU A 78 -4.97 -2.32 5.32
C LEU A 78 -4.20 -2.77 6.56
N LYS A 79 -3.71 -4.01 6.57
CA LYS A 79 -2.90 -4.53 7.68
C LYS A 79 -1.64 -3.70 7.92
N GLN A 80 -0.98 -3.26 6.85
CA GLN A 80 0.20 -2.39 6.97
C GLN A 80 -0.16 -1.00 7.50
N ILE A 81 -1.27 -0.41 7.06
CA ILE A 81 -1.76 0.87 7.60
C ILE A 81 -2.09 0.74 9.09
N ALA A 82 -2.78 -0.32 9.49
CA ALA A 82 -3.09 -0.59 10.90
C ALA A 82 -1.81 -0.73 11.74
N LEU A 83 -0.83 -1.50 11.25
CA LEU A 83 0.46 -1.67 11.92
C LEU A 83 1.19 -0.33 12.09
N ASN A 84 1.24 0.50 11.06
CA ASN A 84 1.86 1.82 11.09
C ASN A 84 1.16 2.77 12.08
N ALA A 85 -0.14 2.57 12.31
CA ALA A 85 -0.92 3.30 13.31
C ALA A 85 -0.81 2.72 14.74
N GLY A 86 -0.02 1.66 14.94
CA GLY A 86 0.14 0.99 16.24
C GLY A 86 -1.04 0.10 16.64
N LEU A 87 -1.88 -0.29 15.68
CA LEU A 87 -3.03 -1.15 15.90
C LEU A 87 -2.72 -2.60 15.51
N GLU A 88 -3.51 -3.55 16.04
CA GLU A 88 -3.36 -4.96 15.68
C GLU A 88 -3.94 -5.25 14.28
N PRO A 89 -3.10 -5.60 13.28
CA PRO A 89 -3.52 -5.69 11.90
C PRO A 89 -4.63 -6.71 11.63
N GLY A 90 -4.56 -7.87 12.30
CA GLY A 90 -5.54 -8.94 12.12
C GLY A 90 -6.92 -8.56 12.64
N VAL A 91 -6.98 -7.89 13.79
CA VAL A 91 -8.22 -7.41 14.38
C VAL A 91 -8.88 -6.37 13.50
N VAL A 92 -8.08 -5.43 12.97
CA VAL A 92 -8.58 -4.37 12.06
C VAL A 92 -9.12 -4.98 10.77
N ALA A 93 -8.38 -5.90 10.13
CA ALA A 93 -8.80 -6.52 8.88
C ALA A 93 -10.12 -7.30 9.04
N ASN A 94 -10.24 -8.11 10.10
CA ASN A 94 -11.47 -8.83 10.40
C ASN A 94 -12.64 -7.86 10.61
N LYS A 95 -12.45 -6.83 11.42
CA LYS A 95 -13.50 -5.86 11.68
C LYS A 95 -13.97 -5.15 10.41
N VAL A 96 -13.04 -4.69 9.57
CA VAL A 96 -13.38 -4.01 8.30
C VAL A 96 -14.11 -4.94 7.33
N SER A 97 -13.80 -6.24 7.31
CA SER A 97 -14.50 -7.21 6.47
C SER A 97 -15.98 -7.40 6.85
N GLU A 98 -16.33 -7.16 8.11
CA GLU A 98 -17.70 -7.29 8.66
C GLU A 98 -18.50 -5.99 8.63
N LEU A 99 -17.83 -4.85 8.42
CA LEU A 99 -18.49 -3.54 8.37
C LEU A 99 -19.37 -3.39 7.12
N PRO A 100 -20.39 -2.51 7.19
CA PRO A 100 -21.13 -2.09 6.00
C PRO A 100 -20.21 -1.57 4.89
N ALA A 101 -20.63 -1.74 3.64
CA ALA A 101 -19.85 -1.29 2.49
C ALA A 101 -19.52 0.21 2.60
N GLY A 102 -18.26 0.54 2.37
CA GLY A 102 -17.75 1.91 2.45
C GLY A 102 -17.33 2.37 3.84
N GLN A 103 -17.56 1.58 4.89
CA GLN A 103 -17.03 1.87 6.22
C GLN A 103 -15.65 1.23 6.42
N GLY A 104 -14.77 1.93 7.13
CA GLY A 104 -13.41 1.47 7.38
C GLY A 104 -12.72 2.24 8.50
N LEU A 105 -11.44 1.93 8.72
CA LEU A 105 -10.62 2.53 9.76
C LEU A 105 -10.13 3.92 9.33
N ASN A 106 -10.39 4.93 10.15
CA ASN A 106 -9.64 6.17 10.15
C ASN A 106 -8.38 5.97 11.02
N ALA A 107 -7.24 5.73 10.39
CA ALA A 107 -5.99 5.45 11.07
C ALA A 107 -5.45 6.63 11.92
N ALA A 108 -5.92 7.86 11.66
CA ALA A 108 -5.51 9.04 12.44
C ALA A 108 -6.23 9.12 13.79
N THR A 109 -7.48 8.62 13.88
CA THR A 109 -8.29 8.68 15.12
C THR A 109 -8.49 7.32 15.78
N GLY A 110 -8.25 6.22 15.05
CA GLY A 110 -8.55 4.85 15.48
C GLY A 110 -10.04 4.48 15.40
N GLU A 111 -10.88 5.35 14.86
CA GLU A 111 -12.32 5.14 14.75
C GLU A 111 -12.72 4.50 13.41
N TYR A 112 -13.85 3.79 13.43
CA TYR A 112 -14.44 3.23 12.21
C TYR A 112 -15.54 4.16 11.70
N VAL A 113 -15.35 4.67 10.47
CA VAL A 113 -16.16 5.74 9.91
C VAL A 113 -16.62 5.42 8.48
N ASP A 114 -17.60 6.18 7.97
CA ASP A 114 -17.84 6.22 6.52
C ASP A 114 -16.67 6.90 5.81
N MET A 115 -15.99 6.14 4.95
CA MET A 115 -14.75 6.58 4.31
C MET A 115 -14.96 7.73 3.35
N PHE A 116 -16.08 7.74 2.62
CA PHE A 116 -16.41 8.86 1.72
C PHE A 116 -16.73 10.13 2.50
N GLY A 117 -17.56 10.02 3.54
CA GLY A 117 -17.91 11.14 4.40
C GLY A 117 -16.71 11.72 5.16
N ALA A 118 -15.77 10.89 5.54
CA ALA A 118 -14.52 11.31 6.19
C ALA A 118 -13.44 11.81 5.21
N GLY A 119 -13.67 11.73 3.87
CA GLY A 119 -12.69 12.12 2.87
C GLY A 119 -11.50 11.18 2.73
N ILE A 120 -11.61 9.95 3.24
CA ILE A 120 -10.57 8.91 3.14
C ILE A 120 -10.86 8.08 1.89
N ILE A 121 -10.32 8.52 0.79
CA ILE A 121 -10.63 8.00 -0.55
C ILE A 121 -9.34 7.68 -1.32
N ASP A 122 -9.42 6.67 -2.19
CA ASP A 122 -8.36 6.31 -3.14
C ASP A 122 -8.89 6.39 -4.58
N PRO A 123 -8.03 6.70 -5.58
CA PRO A 123 -8.40 6.59 -6.97
C PRO A 123 -8.61 5.12 -7.35
N ALA A 124 -9.77 4.80 -7.95
CA ALA A 124 -10.08 3.43 -8.36
C ALA A 124 -9.03 2.87 -9.35
N LYS A 125 -8.56 3.69 -10.28
CA LYS A 125 -7.51 3.33 -11.24
C LYS A 125 -6.23 2.85 -10.56
N VAL A 126 -5.78 3.53 -9.51
CA VAL A 126 -4.55 3.18 -8.78
C VAL A 126 -4.71 1.83 -8.09
N THR A 127 -5.78 1.67 -7.30
CA THR A 127 -6.08 0.44 -6.57
C THR A 127 -6.24 -0.76 -7.50
N ARG A 128 -6.99 -0.60 -8.60
CA ARG A 128 -7.18 -1.62 -9.62
C ARG A 128 -5.86 -2.01 -10.31
N SER A 129 -5.09 -1.01 -10.75
CA SER A 129 -3.82 -1.26 -11.46
C SER A 129 -2.80 -1.93 -10.56
N ALA A 130 -2.75 -1.56 -9.28
CA ALA A 130 -1.85 -2.18 -8.31
C ALA A 130 -2.17 -3.68 -8.17
N LEU A 131 -3.43 -4.04 -7.98
CA LEU A 131 -3.84 -5.44 -7.88
C LEU A 131 -3.58 -6.21 -9.18
N GLN A 132 -3.92 -5.64 -10.33
CA GLN A 132 -3.71 -6.25 -11.64
C GLN A 132 -2.22 -6.51 -11.93
N ASN A 133 -1.35 -5.53 -11.65
CA ASN A 133 0.08 -5.68 -11.84
C ASN A 133 0.68 -6.69 -10.86
N ALA A 134 0.26 -6.68 -9.60
CA ALA A 134 0.71 -7.66 -8.62
C ALA A 134 0.33 -9.09 -9.04
N ALA A 135 -0.91 -9.30 -9.48
CA ALA A 135 -1.36 -10.61 -9.96
C ALA A 135 -0.59 -11.06 -11.21
N SER A 136 -0.34 -10.15 -12.15
CA SER A 136 0.41 -10.44 -13.38
C SER A 136 1.85 -10.87 -13.08
N ILE A 137 2.54 -10.15 -12.18
CA ILE A 137 3.92 -10.49 -11.78
C ILE A 137 3.94 -11.80 -10.98
N ALA A 138 3.00 -12.01 -10.06
CA ALA A 138 2.91 -13.26 -9.31
C ALA A 138 2.67 -14.46 -10.25
N ALA A 139 1.79 -14.33 -11.23
CA ALA A 139 1.55 -15.37 -12.22
C ALA A 139 2.81 -15.69 -13.05
N LEU A 140 3.53 -14.64 -13.48
CA LEU A 140 4.79 -14.82 -14.19
C LEU A 140 5.84 -15.52 -13.30
N PHE A 141 5.96 -15.10 -12.04
CA PHE A 141 6.89 -15.70 -11.10
C PHE A 141 6.63 -17.19 -10.87
N LEU A 142 5.36 -17.59 -10.78
CA LEU A 142 4.95 -18.99 -10.61
C LEU A 142 5.28 -19.87 -11.82
N THR A 143 5.56 -19.30 -12.99
CA THR A 143 6.01 -20.08 -14.17
C THR A 143 7.51 -20.32 -14.20
N THR A 144 8.29 -19.74 -13.29
CA THR A 144 9.74 -19.88 -13.23
C THR A 144 10.14 -21.07 -12.37
N GLU A 145 11.23 -21.77 -12.75
CA GLU A 145 11.81 -22.88 -11.96
C GLU A 145 12.91 -22.41 -11.01
N ALA A 146 13.50 -21.24 -11.28
CA ALA A 146 14.60 -20.70 -10.47
C ALA A 146 14.59 -19.17 -10.48
N VAL A 147 15.08 -18.60 -9.40
CA VAL A 147 15.31 -17.15 -9.25
C VAL A 147 16.80 -16.92 -9.00
N VAL A 148 17.40 -16.01 -9.77
CA VAL A 148 18.76 -15.54 -9.57
C VAL A 148 18.72 -14.19 -8.91
N ALA A 149 19.36 -14.07 -7.75
CA ALA A 149 19.44 -12.82 -6.99
C ALA A 149 20.87 -12.59 -6.49
N ASP A 150 21.23 -11.34 -6.30
CA ASP A 150 22.52 -10.99 -5.72
C ASP A 150 22.63 -11.49 -4.28
N LYS A 151 23.78 -12.06 -3.96
CA LYS A 151 24.05 -12.49 -2.59
C LYS A 151 24.27 -11.25 -1.72
N PRO A 152 23.59 -11.13 -0.56
CA PRO A 152 23.82 -10.03 0.35
C PRO A 152 25.31 -9.93 0.72
N GLU A 153 25.92 -8.76 0.51
CA GLU A 153 27.27 -8.49 0.98
C GLU A 153 27.29 -8.52 2.52
N LYS A 154 28.26 -9.26 3.07
CA LYS A 154 28.50 -9.21 4.50
C LYS A 154 28.95 -7.78 4.83
N ALA A 155 28.24 -7.11 5.76
CA ALA A 155 28.67 -5.84 6.29
C ALA A 155 30.14 -5.97 6.70
N SER A 156 31.06 -5.26 6.02
CA SER A 156 32.44 -5.16 6.43
C SER A 156 32.45 -4.55 7.82
N ALA A 157 33.07 -5.26 8.78
CA ALA A 157 33.28 -4.70 10.11
C ALA A 157 33.99 -3.33 9.96
N PRO A 158 33.59 -2.32 10.73
CA PRO A 158 34.27 -1.03 10.70
C PRO A 158 35.76 -1.29 10.95
N VAL A 159 36.59 -0.87 10.00
CA VAL A 159 38.04 -0.87 10.16
C VAL A 159 38.33 0.02 11.36
N GLY A 160 38.80 -0.61 12.45
CA GLY A 160 39.20 0.11 13.66
C GLY A 160 40.22 1.16 13.27
N ASP A 161 40.00 2.38 13.71
CA ASP A 161 40.92 3.52 13.57
C ASP A 161 42.28 3.15 14.19
N PRO A 162 43.39 3.15 13.44
CA PRO A 162 44.70 2.83 14.00
C PRO A 162 45.34 3.96 14.78
N SER A 163 44.59 4.99 15.23
CA SER A 163 45.11 6.10 16.02
C SER A 163 44.91 5.90 17.53
N GLY A 164 45.27 4.73 18.04
CA GLY A 164 45.42 4.45 19.45
C GLY A 164 46.89 4.35 19.83
N GLY A 165 47.47 5.45 20.35
CA GLY A 165 48.70 5.32 21.09
C GLY A 165 49.85 6.18 20.60
N MET A 166 50.01 7.34 21.23
CA MET A 166 51.35 7.81 21.69
C MET A 166 51.12 8.73 22.91
N ASP A 167 51.26 8.09 24.06
CA ASP A 167 51.63 8.81 25.29
C ASP A 167 53.03 9.41 25.15
N PHE A 168 53.13 10.69 25.52
CA PHE A 168 54.29 11.26 26.23
C PHE A 168 53.78 12.34 27.17
#